data_16d20d7f7068dee20bbfdc84b078a62e
#
_entry.id   16d20d7f7068dee20bbfdc84b078a62e
#
_cell.length_a   1.000
_cell.length_b   1.000
_cell.length_c   1.000
_cell.angle_alpha   90.00
_cell.angle_beta   90.00
_cell.angle_gamma   90.00
#
_symmetry.space_group_name_H-M   'P 1'
#
loop_
_entity.id
_entity.type
_entity.pdbx_description
1 polymer ?
#
loop_
_entity_poly.entity_id
_entity_poly.type
_entity_poly.pdbx_seq_one_letter_code
_entity_poly.pdbx_strand_id
1 'polypeptide(L)'
;SIVPSSTAAATTSIWTGVPAGRHGLIGYDTFLKQYGLVVNFLTYSPVSLMSKSGLIELTGKPAEEMIDAETMGEVLTRQGIASRSYLPIAISSSCLTRAQMRGSRVVPYRGFADLFASVYETMSAEAERRSLDFIYYNDIDTYNHLYGMTNERVRQGVDEKLRHALGNELLLFPLRL
;
A
#
# COMPACT_ATOMS: atom_id res chain seq x y z
N SER A 1 9.63 13.71 -6.31
CA SER A 1 9.32 12.75 -7.39
C SER A 1 10.22 11.53 -7.25
N ILE A 2 9.70 10.37 -7.60
CA ILE A 2 10.40 9.09 -7.54
C ILE A 2 10.70 8.64 -8.95
N VAL A 3 11.92 8.20 -9.18
CA VAL A 3 12.36 7.67 -10.48
C VAL A 3 13.00 6.30 -10.23
N PRO A 4 12.56 5.25 -10.93
CA PRO A 4 11.41 5.22 -11.86
C PRO A 4 10.05 5.39 -11.15
N SER A 5 9.07 5.96 -11.86
CA SER A 5 7.73 6.18 -11.32
C SER A 5 6.89 4.90 -11.41
N SER A 6 7.19 3.96 -10.54
CA SER A 6 6.45 2.71 -10.35
C SER A 6 5.72 2.74 -9.03
N THR A 7 4.51 2.19 -8.97
CA THR A 7 3.73 2.11 -7.72
C THR A 7 4.54 1.42 -6.62
N ALA A 8 5.23 0.31 -6.93
CA ALA A 8 6.04 -0.41 -5.95
C ALA A 8 7.15 0.48 -5.36
N ALA A 9 7.89 1.22 -6.19
CA ALA A 9 8.93 2.13 -5.74
C ALA A 9 8.34 3.33 -4.96
N ALA A 10 7.24 3.90 -5.46
CA ALA A 10 6.63 5.08 -4.87
C ALA A 10 6.03 4.78 -3.49
N THR A 11 5.22 3.73 -3.37
CA THR A 11 4.60 3.34 -2.09
C THR A 11 5.63 2.90 -1.07
N THR A 12 6.68 2.18 -1.49
CA THR A 12 7.78 1.81 -0.58
C THR A 12 8.51 3.05 -0.07
N SER A 13 8.78 4.04 -0.94
CA SER A 13 9.42 5.29 -0.49
C SER A 13 8.53 6.09 0.47
N ILE A 14 7.20 6.10 0.27
CA ILE A 14 6.26 6.72 1.21
C ILE A 14 6.33 6.03 2.58
N TRP A 15 6.33 4.70 2.59
CA TRP A 15 6.28 3.92 3.82
C TRP A 15 7.61 3.82 4.58
N THR A 16 8.73 4.06 3.91
CA THR A 16 10.06 3.98 4.53
C THR A 16 10.71 5.34 4.73
N GLY A 17 10.19 6.39 4.07
CA GLY A 17 10.81 7.72 4.10
C GLY A 17 12.15 7.80 3.35
N VAL A 18 12.56 6.73 2.64
CA VAL A 18 13.84 6.70 1.90
C VAL A 18 13.61 6.50 0.39
N PRO A 19 14.52 6.97 -0.48
CA PRO A 19 14.38 6.85 -1.92
C PRO A 19 14.59 5.40 -2.41
N ALA A 20 14.08 5.12 -3.63
CA ALA A 20 14.13 3.79 -4.23
C ALA A 20 15.54 3.16 -4.30
N GLY A 21 16.56 3.97 -4.55
CA GLY A 21 17.96 3.51 -4.53
C GLY A 21 18.46 3.09 -3.15
N ARG A 22 17.78 3.48 -2.07
CA ARG A 22 18.13 3.10 -0.69
C ARG A 22 17.37 1.86 -0.24
N HIS A 23 16.04 1.78 -0.50
CA HIS A 23 15.26 0.61 -0.10
C HIS A 23 15.31 -0.55 -1.11
N GLY A 24 15.91 -0.34 -2.30
CA GLY A 24 16.19 -1.38 -3.28
C GLY A 24 15.02 -1.80 -4.18
N LEU A 25 13.80 -1.35 -3.95
CA LEU A 25 12.65 -1.61 -4.80
C LEU A 25 12.54 -0.52 -5.88
N ILE A 26 12.98 -0.83 -7.09
CA ILE A 26 12.93 0.10 -8.23
C ILE A 26 11.73 -0.13 -9.16
N GLY A 27 11.01 -1.24 -8.97
CA GLY A 27 9.85 -1.62 -9.77
C GLY A 27 9.24 -2.92 -9.27
N TYR A 28 8.21 -3.40 -9.95
CA TYR A 28 7.64 -4.71 -9.64
C TYR A 28 8.60 -5.84 -10.01
N ASP A 29 9.26 -5.72 -11.16
CA ASP A 29 10.18 -6.72 -11.69
C ASP A 29 11.62 -6.23 -11.52
N THR A 30 12.41 -6.95 -10.74
CA THR A 30 13.79 -6.58 -10.44
C THR A 30 14.70 -7.78 -10.53
N PHE A 31 15.86 -7.61 -11.17
CA PHE A 31 16.89 -8.65 -11.21
C PHE A 31 17.55 -8.78 -9.83
N LEU A 32 17.40 -9.93 -9.21
CA LEU A 32 18.06 -10.26 -7.94
C LEU A 32 19.33 -11.08 -8.23
N LYS A 33 20.48 -10.41 -8.15
CA LYS A 33 21.79 -10.99 -8.46
C LYS A 33 22.08 -12.28 -7.67
N GLN A 34 21.68 -12.32 -6.39
CA GLN A 34 21.90 -13.47 -5.50
C GLN A 34 21.17 -14.75 -5.96
N TYR A 35 20.12 -14.61 -6.76
CA TYR A 35 19.35 -15.74 -7.32
C TYR A 35 19.57 -15.90 -8.82
N GLY A 36 20.20 -14.93 -9.50
CA GLY A 36 20.34 -14.93 -10.96
C GLY A 36 19.01 -14.84 -11.72
N LEU A 37 17.96 -14.29 -11.08
CA LEU A 37 16.59 -14.29 -11.57
C LEU A 37 15.99 -12.90 -11.57
N VAL A 38 15.06 -12.64 -12.50
CA VAL A 38 14.13 -11.51 -12.40
C VAL A 38 12.94 -11.94 -11.54
N VAL A 39 12.73 -11.23 -10.46
CA VAL A 39 11.69 -11.50 -9.47
C VAL A 39 10.63 -10.40 -9.52
N ASN A 40 9.37 -10.82 -9.55
CA ASN A 40 8.25 -9.92 -9.37
C ASN A 40 7.98 -9.74 -7.86
N PHE A 41 8.06 -8.51 -7.36
CA PHE A 41 7.92 -8.22 -5.93
C PHE A 41 6.49 -8.29 -5.41
N LEU A 42 5.48 -8.13 -6.26
CA LEU A 42 4.09 -8.27 -5.83
C LEU A 42 3.81 -9.71 -5.37
N THR A 43 4.29 -10.68 -6.16
CA THR A 43 4.15 -12.10 -5.85
C THR A 43 5.34 -12.69 -5.10
N TYR A 44 6.49 -12.00 -5.10
CA TYR A 44 7.77 -12.47 -4.57
C TYR A 44 8.17 -13.82 -5.16
N SER A 45 8.11 -13.88 -6.48
CA SER A 45 8.37 -15.09 -7.28
C SER A 45 9.09 -14.72 -8.57
N PRO A 46 9.85 -15.66 -9.18
CA PRO A 46 10.41 -15.44 -10.51
C PRO A 46 9.31 -15.04 -11.50
N VAL A 47 9.59 -14.09 -12.38
CA VAL A 47 8.62 -13.58 -13.38
C VAL A 47 8.02 -14.72 -14.23
N SER A 48 8.80 -15.72 -14.56
CA SER A 48 8.33 -16.93 -15.29
C SER A 48 7.33 -17.78 -14.49
N LEU A 49 7.20 -17.57 -13.18
CA LEU A 49 6.37 -18.35 -12.26
C LEU A 49 5.44 -17.45 -11.43
N MET A 50 5.09 -16.25 -11.91
CA MET A 50 4.24 -15.27 -11.19
C MET A 50 2.85 -15.79 -10.81
N SER A 51 2.37 -16.86 -11.44
CA SER A 51 1.10 -17.50 -11.04
C SER A 51 1.12 -18.12 -9.65
N LYS A 52 2.33 -18.31 -9.08
CA LYS A 52 2.54 -18.76 -7.69
C LYS A 52 3.14 -17.62 -6.89
N SER A 53 2.66 -17.43 -5.67
CA SER A 53 3.16 -16.40 -4.76
C SER A 53 4.13 -16.99 -3.75
N GLY A 54 5.14 -16.21 -3.33
CA GLY A 54 6.03 -16.56 -2.25
C GLY A 54 7.13 -17.59 -2.59
N LEU A 55 7.43 -17.84 -3.85
CA LEU A 55 8.45 -18.86 -4.21
C LEU A 55 9.85 -18.49 -3.69
N ILE A 56 10.18 -17.21 -3.60
CA ILE A 56 11.48 -16.77 -3.05
C ILE A 56 11.56 -17.03 -1.54
N GLU A 57 10.44 -17.05 -0.82
CA GLU A 57 10.41 -17.37 0.61
C GLU A 57 10.92 -18.79 0.91
N LEU A 58 10.80 -19.71 -0.06
CA LEU A 58 11.34 -21.06 0.05
C LEU A 58 12.88 -21.10 0.14
N THR A 59 13.56 -20.02 -0.21
CA THR A 59 15.00 -19.86 -0.02
C THR A 59 15.40 -19.47 1.41
N GLY A 60 14.42 -19.34 2.31
CA GLY A 60 14.63 -18.91 3.70
C GLY A 60 14.61 -17.39 3.89
N LYS A 61 14.28 -16.61 2.84
CA LYS A 61 14.16 -15.15 2.96
C LYS A 61 12.67 -14.73 2.89
N PRO A 62 12.04 -14.42 4.01
CA PRO A 62 10.64 -14.03 4.06
C PRO A 62 10.40 -12.70 3.31
N ALA A 63 9.17 -12.49 2.86
CA ALA A 63 8.82 -11.27 2.11
C ALA A 63 9.04 -9.99 2.94
N GLU A 64 8.88 -10.07 4.24
CA GLU A 64 9.09 -8.96 5.18
C GLU A 64 10.54 -8.43 5.16
N GLU A 65 11.50 -9.26 4.77
CA GLU A 65 12.91 -8.89 4.61
C GLU A 65 13.27 -8.36 3.21
N MET A 66 12.27 -8.22 2.32
CA MET A 66 12.44 -7.69 0.98
C MET A 66 12.94 -6.23 0.99
N ILE A 67 12.53 -5.46 1.98
CA ILE A 67 12.83 -4.04 2.15
C ILE A 67 13.85 -3.87 3.27
N ASP A 68 15.06 -3.46 2.92
CA ASP A 68 16.13 -3.15 3.89
C ASP A 68 16.01 -1.69 4.38
N ALA A 69 14.87 -1.38 4.98
CA ALA A 69 14.61 -0.10 5.62
C ALA A 69 13.50 -0.25 6.64
N GLU A 70 13.56 0.52 7.72
CA GLU A 70 12.48 0.58 8.69
C GLU A 70 11.24 1.22 8.06
N THR A 71 10.07 0.68 8.35
CA THR A 71 8.81 1.21 7.84
C THR A 71 8.21 2.23 8.81
N MET A 72 7.35 3.10 8.29
CA MET A 72 6.60 4.06 9.11
C MET A 72 5.76 3.35 10.17
N GLY A 73 5.17 2.19 9.85
CA GLY A 73 4.42 1.39 10.82
C GLY A 73 5.27 0.92 12.00
N GLU A 74 6.51 0.48 11.74
CA GLU A 74 7.45 0.08 12.80
C GLU A 74 7.85 1.27 13.69
N VAL A 75 8.14 2.44 13.06
CA VAL A 75 8.45 3.68 13.79
C VAL A 75 7.29 4.10 14.70
N LEU A 76 6.07 4.11 14.17
CA LEU A 76 4.87 4.51 14.92
C LEU A 76 4.57 3.55 16.07
N THR A 77 4.67 2.25 15.82
CA THR A 77 4.50 1.22 16.87
C THR A 77 5.47 1.43 18.03
N ARG A 78 6.73 1.72 17.72
CA ARG A 78 7.74 2.00 18.76
C ARG A 78 7.42 3.26 19.58
N GLN A 79 6.67 4.20 19.00
CA GLN A 79 6.20 5.41 19.69
C GLN A 79 4.83 5.25 20.36
N GLY A 80 4.25 4.05 20.35
CA GLY A 80 2.94 3.79 20.92
C GLY A 80 1.77 4.38 20.12
N ILE A 81 2.01 4.75 18.85
CA ILE A 81 1.00 5.28 17.95
C ILE A 81 0.46 4.12 17.10
N ALA A 82 -0.86 3.97 17.05
CA ALA A 82 -1.48 2.95 16.21
C ALA A 82 -1.28 3.28 14.72
N SER A 83 -0.91 2.29 13.91
CA SER A 83 -0.81 2.42 12.46
C SER A 83 -1.77 1.45 11.80
N ARG A 84 -2.62 1.95 10.91
CA ARG A 84 -3.60 1.15 10.16
C ARG A 84 -3.51 1.47 8.68
N SER A 85 -3.60 0.43 7.85
CA SER A 85 -3.50 0.54 6.39
C SER A 85 -4.70 -0.15 5.75
N TYR A 86 -5.58 0.64 5.14
CA TYR A 86 -6.77 0.16 4.44
C TYR A 86 -6.39 -0.14 2.99
N LEU A 87 -6.47 -1.40 2.61
CA LEU A 87 -6.02 -1.88 1.31
C LEU A 87 -7.10 -2.72 0.61
N PRO A 88 -7.19 -2.66 -0.74
CA PRO A 88 -8.03 -3.57 -1.48
C PRO A 88 -7.71 -5.03 -1.13
N ILE A 89 -8.75 -5.83 -0.89
CA ILE A 89 -8.60 -7.23 -0.45
C ILE A 89 -7.71 -8.05 -1.39
N ALA A 90 -7.72 -7.72 -2.69
CA ALA A 90 -6.91 -8.43 -3.68
C ALA A 90 -5.40 -8.33 -3.47
N ILE A 91 -4.93 -7.28 -2.79
CA ILE A 91 -3.50 -7.04 -2.53
C ILE A 91 -3.16 -7.04 -1.05
N SER A 92 -4.14 -7.08 -0.15
CA SER A 92 -3.95 -6.90 1.29
C SER A 92 -3.02 -7.93 1.95
N SER A 93 -2.86 -9.09 1.34
CA SER A 93 -1.98 -10.18 1.79
C SER A 93 -0.81 -10.47 0.84
N SER A 94 -0.58 -9.61 -0.17
CA SER A 94 0.53 -9.81 -1.09
C SER A 94 1.88 -9.75 -0.38
N CYS A 95 2.90 -10.38 -0.94
CA CYS A 95 4.25 -10.35 -0.38
C CYS A 95 4.77 -8.91 -0.26
N LEU A 96 4.51 -8.07 -1.27
CA LEU A 96 4.88 -6.65 -1.22
C LEU A 96 4.16 -5.91 -0.09
N THR A 97 2.86 -6.16 0.10
CA THR A 97 2.10 -5.56 1.22
C THR A 97 2.68 -5.96 2.57
N ARG A 98 2.99 -7.24 2.77
CA ARG A 98 3.60 -7.70 4.03
C ARG A 98 4.94 -7.01 4.31
N ALA A 99 5.75 -6.79 3.28
CA ALA A 99 7.02 -6.08 3.41
C ALA A 99 6.83 -4.58 3.73
N GLN A 100 5.91 -3.90 3.03
CA GLN A 100 5.68 -2.47 3.19
C GLN A 100 4.94 -2.13 4.49
N MET A 101 3.98 -2.98 4.91
CA MET A 101 3.09 -2.68 6.02
C MET A 101 3.57 -3.25 7.36
N ARG A 102 4.86 -3.59 7.49
CA ARG A 102 5.42 -4.00 8.79
C ARG A 102 5.10 -2.97 9.87
N GLY A 103 4.64 -3.42 11.02
CA GLY A 103 4.21 -2.56 12.13
C GLY A 103 2.87 -1.86 11.93
N SER A 104 2.21 -2.01 10.80
CA SER A 104 0.87 -1.48 10.53
C SER A 104 -0.17 -2.60 10.49
N ARG A 105 -1.33 -2.37 11.10
CA ARG A 105 -2.48 -3.27 10.97
C ARG A 105 -3.10 -3.11 9.60
N VAL A 106 -3.07 -4.13 8.77
CA VAL A 106 -3.76 -4.13 7.48
C VAL A 106 -5.25 -4.40 7.68
N VAL A 107 -6.09 -3.52 7.14
CA VAL A 107 -7.54 -3.63 7.12
C VAL A 107 -7.97 -3.80 5.66
N PRO A 108 -8.33 -5.02 5.23
CA PRO A 108 -8.74 -5.25 3.86
C PRO A 108 -10.15 -4.72 3.61
N TYR A 109 -10.39 -4.16 2.41
CA TYR A 109 -11.72 -3.73 1.98
C TYR A 109 -12.04 -4.24 0.56
N ARG A 110 -13.35 -4.35 0.22
CA ARG A 110 -13.83 -4.84 -1.08
C ARG A 110 -14.29 -3.75 -2.04
N GLY A 111 -14.65 -2.60 -1.52
CA GLY A 111 -15.16 -1.51 -2.34
C GLY A 111 -15.28 -0.23 -1.53
N PHE A 112 -15.72 0.84 -2.17
CA PHE A 112 -15.71 2.17 -1.59
C PHE A 112 -16.56 2.26 -0.30
N ALA A 113 -17.79 1.72 -0.31
CA ALA A 113 -18.66 1.72 0.87
C ALA A 113 -18.06 0.93 2.04
N ASP A 114 -17.48 -0.24 1.76
CA ASP A 114 -16.82 -1.10 2.75
C ASP A 114 -15.58 -0.41 3.34
N LEU A 115 -14.81 0.31 2.50
CA LEU A 115 -13.68 1.13 2.96
C LEU A 115 -14.12 2.16 4.00
N PHE A 116 -15.15 2.96 3.68
CA PHE A 116 -15.59 4.02 4.59
C PHE A 116 -16.23 3.48 5.86
N ALA A 117 -17.01 2.40 5.77
CA ALA A 117 -17.54 1.72 6.95
C ALA A 117 -16.40 1.23 7.86
N SER A 118 -15.38 0.58 7.29
CA SER A 118 -14.23 0.07 8.05
C SER A 118 -13.42 1.21 8.70
N VAL A 119 -13.21 2.32 7.98
CA VAL A 119 -12.52 3.50 8.54
C VAL A 119 -13.34 4.08 9.70
N TYR A 120 -14.64 4.30 9.50
CA TYR A 120 -15.51 4.86 10.52
C TYR A 120 -15.58 3.98 11.77
N GLU A 121 -15.82 2.69 11.61
CA GLU A 121 -15.87 1.74 12.72
C GLU A 121 -14.57 1.71 13.52
N THR A 122 -13.43 1.66 12.83
CA THR A 122 -12.13 1.57 13.48
C THR A 122 -11.79 2.87 14.21
N MET A 123 -12.02 4.03 13.60
CA MET A 123 -11.76 5.33 14.21
C MET A 123 -12.70 5.59 15.38
N SER A 124 -13.97 5.19 15.29
CA SER A 124 -14.92 5.33 16.38
C SER A 124 -14.58 4.44 17.58
N ALA A 125 -14.15 3.21 17.32
CA ALA A 125 -13.77 2.27 18.39
C ALA A 125 -12.49 2.70 19.14
N GLU A 126 -11.61 3.45 18.49
CA GLU A 126 -10.32 3.87 19.04
C GLU A 126 -10.17 5.41 19.09
N ALA A 127 -11.27 6.15 19.28
CA ALA A 127 -11.32 7.61 19.18
C ALA A 127 -10.33 8.36 20.10
N GLU A 128 -10.01 7.80 21.25
CA GLU A 128 -9.08 8.39 22.23
C GLU A 128 -7.59 8.06 21.95
N ARG A 129 -7.33 7.19 20.99
CA ARG A 129 -5.97 6.73 20.68
C ARG A 129 -5.38 7.50 19.50
N ARG A 130 -4.16 8.00 19.66
CA ARG A 130 -3.41 8.55 18.52
C ARG A 130 -3.16 7.48 17.48
N SER A 131 -3.48 7.76 16.22
CA SER A 131 -3.31 6.82 15.13
C SER A 131 -2.90 7.51 13.83
N LEU A 132 -2.27 6.75 12.95
CA LEU A 132 -2.10 7.05 11.53
C LEU A 132 -2.93 6.06 10.72
N ASP A 133 -3.85 6.58 9.95
CA ASP A 133 -4.72 5.81 9.07
C ASP A 133 -4.33 6.08 7.61
N PHE A 134 -3.77 5.09 6.95
CA PHE A 134 -3.37 5.15 5.55
C PHE A 134 -4.40 4.44 4.67
N ILE A 135 -4.92 5.14 3.68
CA ILE A 135 -5.88 4.60 2.73
C ILE A 135 -5.21 4.51 1.35
N TYR A 136 -5.12 3.30 0.80
CA TYR A 136 -4.71 3.07 -0.57
C TYR A 136 -5.92 2.68 -1.42
N TYR A 137 -6.26 3.56 -2.35
CA TYR A 137 -7.40 3.38 -3.27
C TYR A 137 -6.88 3.28 -4.71
N ASN A 138 -7.03 2.11 -5.32
CA ASN A 138 -6.40 1.76 -6.59
C ASN A 138 -7.28 1.92 -7.84
N ASP A 139 -8.59 2.18 -7.70
CA ASP A 139 -9.49 2.18 -8.86
C ASP A 139 -9.14 3.27 -9.87
N ILE A 140 -8.69 4.45 -9.42
CA ILE A 140 -8.30 5.54 -10.32
C ILE A 140 -7.11 5.11 -11.19
N ASP A 141 -6.11 4.49 -10.59
CA ASP A 141 -4.96 3.94 -11.32
C ASP A 141 -5.39 2.84 -12.28
N THR A 142 -6.25 1.93 -11.83
CA THR A 142 -6.83 0.86 -12.64
C THR A 142 -7.59 1.41 -13.85
N TYR A 143 -8.42 2.44 -13.66
CA TYR A 143 -9.17 3.07 -14.76
C TYR A 143 -8.24 3.78 -15.74
N ASN A 144 -7.18 4.43 -15.25
CA ASN A 144 -6.16 5.03 -16.10
C ASN A 144 -5.48 3.99 -17.00
N HIS A 145 -5.13 2.84 -16.46
CA HIS A 145 -4.52 1.74 -17.21
C HIS A 145 -5.48 1.11 -18.23
N LEU A 146 -6.76 0.97 -17.88
CA LEU A 146 -7.76 0.31 -18.74
C LEU A 146 -8.32 1.24 -19.83
N TYR A 147 -8.50 2.51 -19.52
CA TYR A 147 -9.28 3.43 -20.39
C TYR A 147 -8.50 4.67 -20.83
N GLY A 148 -7.32 4.91 -20.26
CA GLY A 148 -6.52 6.11 -20.50
C GLY A 148 -6.96 7.31 -19.66
N MET A 149 -6.01 8.21 -19.37
CA MET A 149 -6.17 9.33 -18.42
C MET A 149 -7.27 10.34 -18.80
N THR A 150 -7.61 10.44 -20.07
CA THR A 150 -8.63 11.40 -20.58
C THR A 150 -10.04 10.82 -20.61
N ASN A 151 -10.22 9.56 -20.23
CA ASN A 151 -11.51 8.90 -20.28
C ASN A 151 -12.47 9.45 -19.22
N GLU A 152 -13.74 9.58 -19.59
CA GLU A 152 -14.80 10.09 -18.71
C GLU A 152 -14.95 9.25 -17.42
N ARG A 153 -14.73 7.94 -17.49
CA ARG A 153 -14.78 7.06 -16.30
C ARG A 153 -13.73 7.44 -15.25
N VAL A 154 -12.55 7.87 -15.69
CA VAL A 154 -11.50 8.34 -14.79
C VAL A 154 -11.94 9.65 -14.14
N ARG A 155 -12.44 10.60 -14.95
CA ARG A 155 -12.88 11.91 -14.46
C ARG A 155 -14.04 11.76 -13.46
N GLN A 156 -15.06 10.98 -13.79
CA GLN A 156 -16.19 10.71 -12.88
C GLN A 156 -15.75 9.98 -11.61
N GLY A 157 -14.87 9.00 -11.74
CA GLY A 157 -14.32 8.30 -10.58
C GLY A 157 -13.58 9.24 -9.62
N VAL A 158 -12.82 10.19 -10.12
CA VAL A 158 -12.14 11.22 -9.31
C VAL A 158 -13.13 12.17 -8.67
N ASP A 159 -14.07 12.75 -9.49
CA ASP A 159 -15.04 13.72 -9.01
C ASP A 159 -15.98 13.16 -7.94
N GLU A 160 -16.49 11.94 -8.14
CA GLU A 160 -17.36 11.28 -7.18
C GLU A 160 -16.66 11.04 -5.85
N LYS A 161 -15.40 10.57 -5.91
CA LYS A 161 -14.63 10.23 -4.73
C LYS A 161 -14.14 11.46 -3.97
N LEU A 162 -13.72 12.51 -4.70
CA LEU A 162 -13.37 13.78 -4.07
C LEU A 162 -14.58 14.43 -3.40
N ARG A 163 -15.75 14.42 -4.05
CA ARG A 163 -16.98 14.96 -3.43
C ARG A 163 -17.36 14.17 -2.17
N HIS A 164 -17.22 12.86 -2.17
CA HIS A 164 -17.48 12.05 -0.98
C HIS A 164 -16.44 12.29 0.13
N ALA A 165 -15.16 12.34 -0.22
CA ALA A 165 -14.07 12.58 0.74
C ALA A 165 -14.09 14.01 1.31
N LEU A 166 -14.47 15.00 0.50
CA LEU A 166 -14.52 16.41 0.89
C LEU A 166 -15.93 16.86 1.33
N GLY A 167 -16.94 16.08 1.01
CA GLY A 167 -18.30 16.58 0.96
C GLY A 167 -19.19 16.38 2.14
N ASN A 168 -18.97 15.52 3.12
CA ASN A 168 -19.90 15.48 4.26
C ASN A 168 -19.44 14.84 5.57
N GLU A 169 -18.42 13.99 5.64
CA GLU A 169 -18.19 13.30 6.91
C GLU A 169 -16.71 13.16 7.34
N LEU A 170 -15.76 13.11 6.42
CA LEU A 170 -14.33 13.02 6.77
C LEU A 170 -13.75 14.33 7.34
N LEU A 171 -14.38 15.47 7.05
CA LEU A 171 -14.01 16.77 7.63
C LEU A 171 -14.56 17.01 9.04
N LEU A 172 -15.40 16.11 9.55
CA LEU A 172 -15.98 16.23 10.90
C LEU A 172 -15.16 15.52 11.98
N PHE A 173 -14.09 14.82 11.62
CA PHE A 173 -13.15 14.35 12.64
C PHE A 173 -12.19 15.51 12.97
N PRO A 174 -12.32 16.13 14.14
CA PRO A 174 -11.36 17.13 14.55
C PRO A 174 -10.00 16.45 14.64
N LEU A 175 -9.05 16.90 13.80
CA LEU A 175 -7.64 16.65 14.02
C LEU A 175 -7.29 17.22 15.40
N ARG A 176 -7.42 16.40 16.42
CA ARG A 176 -6.85 16.71 17.74
C ARG A 176 -5.35 16.45 17.62
N LEU A 177 -4.61 17.53 17.34
CA LEU A 177 -3.16 17.59 17.43
C LEU A 177 -2.71 17.38 18.87
#